data_4f0932593e1498d547448ecb6572168d
#
_entry.id   4f0932593e1498d547448ecb6572168d
#
_cell.length_a   1.000
_cell.length_b   1.000
_cell.length_c   1.000
_cell.angle_alpha   90.00
_cell.angle_beta   90.00
_cell.angle_gamma   90.00
#
_symmetry.space_group_name_H-M   'P 1'
#
loop_
_entity.id
_entity.type
_entity.pdbx_description
1 polymer ?
#
loop_
_entity_poly.entity_id
_entity_poly.type
_entity_poly.pdbx_seq_one_letter_code
_entity_poly.pdbx_strand_id
1 'polypeptide(L)'
;MNNKLKVIELNSLDLFRKELLTTIKPEKVEKLLRWYLQSYGGVNFKFGYDRPIFRARKCPNECGYNNISEIYPPPPEKCKIGRMNDDGQAIFYGAYSIGTALAEINAKEGDYVHIAHFKMPENSESGMRCFAIGEVFNVYHGVNTISIEVFNEIRDIISRIGKDDIRALLSYLYMDALSAELLNSINAH
;
A
#
# COMPACT_ATOMS: atom_id res chain seq x y z
N MET A 1 -3.01 21.91 -19.41
CA MET A 1 -3.24 22.22 -17.98
C MET A 1 -1.93 21.98 -17.25
N ASN A 2 -1.27 23.04 -16.76
CA ASN A 2 -0.06 22.91 -15.94
C ASN A 2 -0.46 22.42 -14.54
N ASN A 3 -0.61 21.14 -14.35
CA ASN A 3 -0.70 20.55 -13.02
C ASN A 3 0.71 20.54 -12.41
N LYS A 4 1.11 21.66 -11.80
CA LYS A 4 2.24 21.64 -10.87
C LYS A 4 1.86 20.69 -9.76
N LEU A 5 2.69 19.67 -9.54
CA LEU A 5 2.57 18.82 -8.36
C LEU A 5 2.57 19.72 -7.11
N LYS A 6 1.50 19.66 -6.34
CA LYS A 6 1.50 20.23 -5.00
C LYS A 6 2.38 19.32 -4.14
N VAL A 7 3.54 19.81 -3.76
CA VAL A 7 4.45 19.11 -2.84
C VAL A 7 4.65 19.96 -1.60
N ILE A 8 4.81 19.30 -0.47
CA ILE A 8 5.18 19.94 0.79
C ILE A 8 6.69 20.20 0.77
N GLU A 9 7.13 21.37 1.15
CA GLU A 9 8.57 21.66 1.24
C GLU A 9 9.28 20.76 2.26
N LEU A 10 10.54 20.39 1.98
CA LEU A 10 11.31 19.45 2.80
C LEU A 10 11.35 19.82 4.27
N ASN A 11 11.60 21.11 4.59
CA ASN A 11 11.62 21.59 5.98
C ASN A 11 10.29 21.36 6.70
N SER A 12 9.17 21.53 5.98
CA SER A 12 7.82 21.28 6.52
C SER A 12 7.55 19.80 6.73
N LEU A 13 8.12 18.93 5.88
CA LEU A 13 8.04 17.48 6.04
C LEU A 13 8.82 16.99 7.26
N ASP A 14 10.00 17.55 7.52
CA ASP A 14 10.78 17.24 8.74
C ASP A 14 10.05 17.65 10.01
N LEU A 15 9.43 18.82 10.01
CA LEU A 15 8.61 19.28 11.13
C LEU A 15 7.39 18.39 11.33
N PHE A 16 6.70 18.04 10.25
CA PHE A 16 5.57 17.11 10.28
C PHE A 16 5.97 15.75 10.87
N ARG A 17 7.09 15.16 10.39
CA ARG A 17 7.58 13.87 10.89
C ARG A 17 7.88 13.93 12.38
N LYS A 18 8.60 14.97 12.85
CA LYS A 18 8.90 15.17 14.27
C LYS A 18 7.62 15.31 15.10
N GLU A 19 6.67 16.13 14.64
CA GLU A 19 5.42 16.36 15.34
C GLU A 19 4.56 15.11 15.41
N LEU A 20 4.49 14.34 14.31
CA LEU A 20 3.73 13.09 14.26
C LEU A 20 4.28 12.05 15.24
N LEU A 21 5.62 11.89 15.31
CA LEU A 21 6.29 10.95 16.22
C LEU A 21 6.20 11.33 17.70
N THR A 22 5.96 12.59 18.02
CA THR A 22 5.86 13.08 19.41
C THR A 22 4.43 13.32 19.87
N THR A 23 3.46 13.26 18.96
CA THR A 23 2.06 13.52 19.26
C THR A 23 1.36 12.25 19.71
N ILE A 24 0.74 12.30 20.89
CA ILE A 24 -0.05 11.19 21.48
C ILE A 24 -1.57 11.41 21.40
N LYS A 25 -2.01 12.58 20.95
CA LYS A 25 -3.44 12.92 20.85
C LYS A 25 -4.01 12.49 19.50
N PRO A 26 -4.97 11.54 19.44
CA PRO A 26 -5.50 11.02 18.18
C PRO A 26 -6.02 12.10 17.22
N GLU A 27 -6.74 13.10 17.74
CA GLU A 27 -7.33 14.16 16.91
C GLU A 27 -6.24 15.05 16.26
N LYS A 28 -5.09 15.20 16.94
CA LYS A 28 -3.96 15.93 16.39
C LYS A 28 -3.24 15.10 15.34
N VAL A 29 -3.06 13.81 15.58
CA VAL A 29 -2.51 12.85 14.60
C VAL A 29 -3.36 12.86 13.33
N GLU A 30 -4.68 12.77 13.47
CA GLU A 30 -5.60 12.80 12.33
C GLU A 30 -5.46 14.09 11.51
N LYS A 31 -5.40 15.25 12.15
CA LYS A 31 -5.20 16.53 11.46
C LYS A 31 -3.88 16.59 10.69
N LEU A 32 -2.80 16.10 11.29
CA LEU A 32 -1.48 16.06 10.66
C LEU A 32 -1.50 15.13 9.43
N LEU A 33 -2.08 13.94 9.56
CA LEU A 33 -2.21 12.98 8.46
C LEU A 33 -3.11 13.51 7.34
N ARG A 34 -4.24 14.15 7.64
CA ARG A 34 -5.11 14.77 6.63
C ARG A 34 -4.38 15.85 5.86
N TRP A 35 -3.67 16.73 6.54
CA TRP A 35 -2.87 17.77 5.89
C TRP A 35 -1.82 17.18 4.95
N TYR A 36 -1.11 16.14 5.39
CA TYR A 36 -0.10 15.44 4.61
C TYR A 36 -0.71 14.78 3.37
N LEU A 37 -1.77 13.98 3.55
CA LEU A 37 -2.42 13.24 2.48
C LEU A 37 -3.06 14.16 1.42
N GLN A 38 -3.58 15.34 1.81
CA GLN A 38 -4.10 16.31 0.85
C GLN A 38 -3.04 16.88 -0.10
N SER A 39 -1.78 16.83 0.31
CA SER A 39 -0.65 17.33 -0.47
C SER A 39 0.12 16.20 -1.15
N TYR A 40 -0.14 14.95 -0.79
CA TYR A 40 0.53 13.78 -1.38
C TYR A 40 -0.18 13.38 -2.69
N GLY A 41 0.40 13.81 -3.80
CA GLY A 41 -0.07 13.46 -5.14
C GLY A 41 0.47 12.11 -5.60
N GLY A 42 0.05 11.02 -4.95
CA GLY A 42 0.55 9.69 -5.29
C GLY A 42 0.27 9.27 -6.73
N VAL A 43 1.14 8.46 -7.29
CA VAL A 43 0.98 7.89 -8.62
C VAL A 43 -0.14 6.87 -8.61
N ASN A 44 -1.20 7.15 -9.36
CA ASN A 44 -2.28 6.21 -9.62
C ASN A 44 -2.02 5.50 -10.92
N PHE A 45 -2.09 4.17 -10.92
CA PHE A 45 -1.98 3.38 -12.13
C PHE A 45 -3.06 2.29 -12.15
N LYS A 46 -3.38 1.83 -13.35
CA LYS A 46 -4.19 0.63 -13.51
C LYS A 46 -3.29 -0.58 -13.41
N PHE A 47 -3.55 -1.42 -12.43
CA PHE A 47 -2.82 -2.68 -12.28
C PHE A 47 -3.30 -3.66 -13.34
N GLY A 48 -2.37 -4.16 -14.17
CA GLY A 48 -2.61 -5.26 -15.09
C GLY A 48 -2.82 -6.58 -14.34
N TYR A 49 -3.65 -7.44 -14.87
CA TYR A 49 -4.21 -8.62 -14.18
C TYR A 49 -3.37 -9.88 -14.31
N ASP A 50 -2.15 -9.77 -14.76
CA ASP A 50 -1.25 -10.89 -15.01
C ASP A 50 -0.65 -11.50 -13.73
N ARG A 51 -0.66 -10.76 -12.63
CA ARG A 51 -0.11 -11.23 -11.35
C ARG A 51 -1.21 -11.72 -10.41
N PRO A 52 -1.03 -12.92 -9.84
CA PRO A 52 -1.93 -13.43 -8.82
C PRO A 52 -1.79 -12.64 -7.52
N ILE A 53 -2.89 -12.53 -6.79
CA ILE A 53 -2.90 -12.09 -5.40
C ILE A 53 -3.14 -13.32 -4.53
N PHE A 54 -2.24 -13.57 -3.61
CA PHE A 54 -2.32 -14.66 -2.65
C PHE A 54 -2.93 -14.18 -1.34
N ARG A 55 -3.83 -14.96 -0.80
CA ARG A 55 -4.35 -14.79 0.55
C ARG A 55 -4.16 -16.07 1.33
N ALA A 56 -3.51 -15.98 2.48
CA ALA A 56 -3.35 -17.09 3.40
C ALA A 56 -4.33 -16.96 4.57
N ARG A 57 -4.82 -18.09 5.07
CA ARG A 57 -5.65 -18.15 6.26
C ARG A 57 -5.36 -19.43 7.03
N LYS A 58 -5.13 -19.32 8.35
CA LYS A 58 -5.00 -20.49 9.21
C LYS A 58 -6.31 -21.24 9.25
N CYS A 59 -6.26 -22.55 9.12
CA CYS A 59 -7.41 -23.44 9.17
C CYS A 59 -7.25 -24.48 10.29
N PRO A 60 -8.35 -25.07 10.77
CA PRO A 60 -8.34 -25.94 11.96
C PRO A 60 -7.67 -27.29 11.73
N ASN A 61 -7.57 -27.73 10.47
CA ASN A 61 -7.03 -29.04 10.10
C ASN A 61 -6.52 -29.06 8.65
N GLU A 62 -5.99 -30.19 8.24
CA GLU A 62 -5.41 -30.43 6.90
C GLU A 62 -6.41 -30.30 5.74
N CYS A 63 -7.72 -30.46 5.99
CA CYS A 63 -8.74 -30.34 4.94
C CYS A 63 -8.95 -28.90 4.45
N GLY A 64 -8.47 -27.92 5.20
CA GLY A 64 -8.62 -26.50 4.86
C GLY A 64 -10.06 -26.01 4.96
N TYR A 65 -10.42 -25.06 4.13
CA TYR A 65 -11.77 -24.50 4.01
C TYR A 65 -12.48 -25.09 2.79
N ASN A 66 -13.74 -25.48 2.97
CA ASN A 66 -14.54 -26.07 1.89
C ASN A 66 -15.33 -25.03 1.08
N ASN A 67 -15.51 -23.85 1.64
CA ASN A 67 -16.27 -22.78 1.01
C ASN A 67 -15.38 -21.57 0.75
N ILE A 68 -15.43 -21.04 -0.48
CA ILE A 68 -14.66 -19.87 -0.87
C ILE A 68 -15.01 -18.62 -0.03
N SER A 69 -16.23 -18.51 0.46
CA SER A 69 -16.65 -17.43 1.34
C SER A 69 -15.83 -17.38 2.65
N GLU A 70 -15.25 -18.50 3.06
CA GLU A 70 -14.38 -18.56 4.23
C GLU A 70 -12.98 -17.98 3.96
N ILE A 71 -12.62 -17.82 2.70
CA ILE A 71 -11.36 -17.20 2.26
C ILE A 71 -11.54 -15.71 1.95
N TYR A 72 -12.74 -15.27 1.58
CA TYR A 72 -13.04 -13.85 1.39
C TYR A 72 -12.93 -13.06 2.70
N PRO A 73 -12.92 -11.72 2.65
CA PRO A 73 -13.07 -10.90 3.85
C PRO A 73 -14.28 -11.36 4.64
N PRO A 74 -14.19 -11.36 5.98
CA PRO A 74 -15.37 -11.69 6.79
C PRO A 74 -16.49 -10.66 6.52
N PRO A 75 -17.75 -11.04 6.73
CA PRO A 75 -18.84 -10.09 6.59
C PRO A 75 -18.69 -8.94 7.59
N PRO A 76 -19.19 -7.72 7.29
CA PRO A 76 -18.96 -6.50 8.08
C PRO A 76 -19.17 -6.69 9.59
N GLU A 77 -20.21 -7.38 9.97
CA GLU A 77 -20.56 -7.63 11.39
C GLU A 77 -19.53 -8.48 12.17
N LYS A 78 -18.61 -9.15 11.45
CA LYS A 78 -17.50 -9.92 12.03
C LYS A 78 -16.14 -9.25 11.87
N CYS A 79 -16.09 -8.11 11.16
CA CYS A 79 -14.87 -7.35 10.97
C CYS A 79 -14.58 -6.53 12.21
N LYS A 80 -13.43 -6.79 12.83
CA LYS A 80 -12.89 -5.96 13.91
C LYS A 80 -11.91 -4.96 13.33
N ILE A 81 -11.63 -3.91 14.09
CA ILE A 81 -10.62 -2.93 13.74
C ILE A 81 -9.29 -3.62 13.40
N GLY A 82 -8.73 -3.26 12.27
CA GLY A 82 -7.47 -3.77 11.77
C GLY A 82 -6.55 -2.63 11.34
N ARG A 83 -5.42 -2.95 10.73
CA ARG A 83 -4.42 -1.96 10.31
C ARG A 83 -4.96 -0.95 9.29
N MET A 84 -5.87 -1.36 8.42
CA MET A 84 -6.37 -0.56 7.30
C MET A 84 -7.90 -0.47 7.27
N ASN A 85 -8.58 -0.86 8.35
CA ASN A 85 -10.02 -0.83 8.44
C ASN A 85 -10.52 -0.52 9.85
N ASP A 86 -11.63 0.18 9.91
CA ASP A 86 -12.40 0.35 11.12
C ASP A 86 -13.26 -0.87 11.43
N ASP A 87 -13.86 -0.88 12.60
CA ASP A 87 -14.84 -1.90 13.00
C ASP A 87 -16.00 -1.91 12.00
N GLY A 88 -16.41 -3.09 11.57
CA GLY A 88 -17.45 -3.25 10.56
C GLY A 88 -17.04 -2.99 9.11
N GLN A 89 -15.78 -2.68 8.83
CA GLN A 89 -15.28 -2.51 7.46
C GLN A 89 -14.58 -3.78 6.97
N ALA A 90 -15.13 -4.39 5.93
CA ALA A 90 -14.55 -5.57 5.29
C ALA A 90 -13.45 -5.16 4.29
N ILE A 91 -12.19 -5.48 4.60
CA ILE A 91 -11.05 -5.25 3.70
C ILE A 91 -10.43 -6.59 3.29
N PHE A 92 -10.08 -6.69 2.01
CA PHE A 92 -9.33 -7.81 1.48
C PHE A 92 -7.82 -7.57 1.63
N TYR A 93 -7.18 -8.32 2.51
CA TYR A 93 -5.73 -8.36 2.64
C TYR A 93 -5.18 -9.47 1.76
N GLY A 94 -4.27 -9.12 0.88
CA GLY A 94 -3.61 -10.05 -0.03
C GLY A 94 -2.18 -9.63 -0.33
N ALA A 95 -1.39 -10.55 -0.86
CA ALA A 95 0.03 -10.36 -1.16
C ALA A 95 0.37 -10.89 -2.56
N TYR A 96 1.45 -10.38 -3.15
CA TYR A 96 1.94 -10.85 -4.46
C TYR A 96 2.85 -12.08 -4.37
N SER A 97 3.14 -12.56 -3.16
CA SER A 97 3.89 -13.80 -2.95
C SER A 97 3.26 -14.63 -1.82
N ILE A 98 3.42 -15.94 -1.92
CA ILE A 98 3.00 -16.88 -0.87
C ILE A 98 3.75 -16.60 0.42
N GLY A 99 5.05 -16.33 0.35
CA GLY A 99 5.87 -16.01 1.53
C GLY A 99 5.35 -14.79 2.30
N THR A 100 5.00 -13.71 1.59
CA THR A 100 4.40 -12.52 2.20
C THR A 100 3.02 -12.82 2.79
N ALA A 101 2.18 -13.60 2.08
CA ALA A 101 0.87 -13.99 2.59
C ALA A 101 0.96 -14.84 3.87
N LEU A 102 1.96 -15.72 3.98
CA LEU A 102 2.22 -16.50 5.20
C LEU A 102 2.74 -15.64 6.35
N ALA A 103 3.63 -14.68 6.06
CA ALA A 103 4.13 -13.73 7.03
C ALA A 103 3.00 -12.85 7.61
N GLU A 104 2.06 -12.40 6.77
CA GLU A 104 0.91 -11.59 7.18
C GLU A 104 0.03 -12.26 8.26
N ILE A 105 -0.10 -13.59 8.22
CA ILE A 105 -0.87 -14.35 9.21
C ILE A 105 -0.01 -14.93 10.32
N ASN A 106 1.28 -14.56 10.36
CA ASN A 106 2.26 -15.11 11.31
C ASN A 106 2.19 -16.66 11.35
N ALA A 107 2.27 -17.28 10.16
CA ALA A 107 2.26 -18.73 10.03
C ALA A 107 3.54 -19.33 10.61
N LYS A 108 3.39 -20.43 11.34
CA LYS A 108 4.49 -21.16 11.97
C LYS A 108 4.51 -22.59 11.47
N GLU A 109 5.67 -23.24 11.64
CA GLU A 109 5.79 -24.67 11.39
C GLU A 109 4.76 -25.45 12.24
N GLY A 110 4.03 -26.35 11.57
CA GLY A 110 2.93 -27.12 12.17
C GLY A 110 1.54 -26.47 12.00
N ASP A 111 1.44 -25.22 11.54
CA ASP A 111 0.13 -24.62 11.22
C ASP A 111 -0.44 -25.20 9.92
N TYR A 112 -1.72 -25.55 9.94
CA TYR A 112 -2.48 -25.77 8.69
C TYR A 112 -2.90 -24.42 8.11
N VAL A 113 -2.55 -24.19 6.86
CA VAL A 113 -2.80 -22.92 6.16
C VAL A 113 -3.47 -23.18 4.82
N HIS A 114 -4.62 -22.56 4.61
CA HIS A 114 -5.24 -22.50 3.29
C HIS A 114 -4.69 -21.28 2.54
N ILE A 115 -4.13 -21.53 1.34
CA ILE A 115 -3.63 -20.47 0.45
C ILE A 115 -4.59 -20.39 -0.73
N ALA A 116 -5.25 -19.27 -0.87
CA ALA A 116 -6.07 -18.97 -2.04
C ALA A 116 -5.32 -18.07 -3.01
N HIS A 117 -5.52 -18.37 -4.28
CA HIS A 117 -4.98 -17.64 -5.41
C HIS A 117 -6.10 -16.88 -6.10
N PHE A 118 -6.05 -15.57 -6.09
CA PHE A 118 -7.02 -14.70 -6.75
C PHE A 118 -6.42 -14.14 -8.02
N LYS A 119 -7.15 -14.26 -9.10
CA LYS A 119 -6.79 -13.70 -10.40
C LYS A 119 -7.99 -12.89 -10.91
N MET A 120 -7.73 -11.74 -11.50
CA MET A 120 -8.79 -10.99 -12.16
C MET A 120 -9.20 -11.70 -13.44
N PRO A 121 -10.48 -11.65 -13.83
CA PRO A 121 -10.92 -12.19 -15.11
C PRO A 121 -10.19 -11.50 -16.27
N GLU A 122 -9.73 -12.27 -17.25
CA GLU A 122 -8.95 -11.77 -18.40
C GLU A 122 -9.70 -10.73 -19.25
N ASN A 123 -11.03 -10.75 -19.22
CA ASN A 123 -11.90 -9.84 -19.95
C ASN A 123 -12.42 -8.65 -19.14
N SER A 124 -11.83 -8.39 -17.96
CA SER A 124 -12.23 -7.26 -17.15
C SER A 124 -11.65 -5.95 -17.71
N GLU A 125 -12.46 -5.16 -18.40
CA GLU A 125 -12.09 -3.81 -18.88
C GLU A 125 -11.78 -2.82 -17.74
N SER A 126 -12.26 -3.11 -16.55
CA SER A 126 -12.06 -2.30 -15.36
C SER A 126 -10.84 -2.75 -14.59
N GLY A 127 -9.65 -2.21 -14.93
CA GLY A 127 -8.44 -2.38 -14.14
C GLY A 127 -8.61 -1.97 -12.68
N MET A 128 -7.95 -2.66 -11.77
CA MET A 128 -7.87 -2.25 -10.37
C MET A 128 -7.06 -0.96 -10.28
N ARG A 129 -7.63 0.08 -9.71
CA ARG A 129 -6.87 1.30 -9.43
C ARG A 129 -5.96 1.03 -8.23
N CYS A 130 -4.67 1.19 -8.47
CA CYS A 130 -3.65 1.05 -7.44
C CYS A 130 -3.03 2.41 -7.14
N PHE A 131 -2.72 2.61 -5.87
CA PHE A 131 -1.97 3.76 -5.40
C PHE A 131 -0.59 3.26 -4.98
N ALA A 132 0.46 3.76 -5.66
CA ALA A 132 1.82 3.37 -5.35
C ALA A 132 2.32 4.15 -4.13
N ILE A 133 2.63 3.44 -3.05
CA ILE A 133 3.21 4.04 -1.84
C ILE A 133 4.60 3.46 -1.65
N GLY A 134 5.62 4.32 -1.66
CA GLY A 134 7.04 3.93 -1.58
C GLY A 134 7.63 3.46 -2.91
N GLU A 135 6.83 3.24 -3.95
CA GLU A 135 7.29 2.71 -5.22
C GLU A 135 8.03 3.76 -6.07
N VAL A 136 7.67 5.02 -5.94
CA VAL A 136 8.38 6.10 -6.66
C VAL A 136 9.81 6.23 -6.14
N PHE A 137 10.00 6.13 -4.83
CA PHE A 137 11.31 6.09 -4.19
C PHE A 137 12.12 4.87 -4.64
N ASN A 138 11.52 3.68 -4.65
CA ASN A 138 12.14 2.45 -5.12
C ASN A 138 12.61 2.56 -6.58
N VAL A 139 11.73 3.02 -7.47
CA VAL A 139 12.05 3.21 -8.90
C VAL A 139 13.17 4.22 -9.10
N TYR A 140 13.17 5.32 -8.34
CA TYR A 140 14.25 6.31 -8.39
C TYR A 140 15.61 5.70 -8.05
N HIS A 141 15.66 4.75 -7.13
CA HIS A 141 16.87 4.02 -6.74
C HIS A 141 17.16 2.78 -7.60
N GLY A 142 16.40 2.57 -8.66
CA GLY A 142 16.58 1.42 -9.58
C GLY A 142 16.09 0.08 -9.03
N VAL A 143 15.31 0.10 -7.95
CA VAL A 143 14.70 -1.10 -7.37
C VAL A 143 13.39 -1.38 -8.08
N ASN A 144 13.29 -2.55 -8.73
CA ASN A 144 12.07 -2.97 -9.42
C ASN A 144 11.31 -4.01 -8.61
N THR A 145 10.21 -3.59 -7.98
CA THR A 145 9.28 -4.42 -7.19
C THR A 145 7.95 -4.65 -7.90
N ILE A 146 7.72 -3.99 -9.02
CA ILE A 146 6.47 -3.90 -9.77
C ILE A 146 6.64 -4.39 -11.22
N SER A 147 5.58 -4.38 -12.02
CA SER A 147 5.69 -4.73 -13.45
C SER A 147 6.57 -3.73 -14.18
N ILE A 148 7.20 -4.18 -15.29
CA ILE A 148 8.11 -3.34 -16.06
C ILE A 148 7.40 -2.13 -16.68
N GLU A 149 6.12 -2.27 -17.03
CA GLU A 149 5.30 -1.20 -17.58
C GLU A 149 5.12 -0.09 -16.56
N VAL A 150 4.70 -0.45 -15.33
CA VAL A 150 4.51 0.50 -14.23
C VAL A 150 5.84 1.13 -13.81
N PHE A 151 6.93 0.34 -13.77
CA PHE A 151 8.28 0.84 -13.51
C PHE A 151 8.67 1.93 -14.52
N ASN A 152 8.45 1.69 -15.80
CA ASN A 152 8.77 2.66 -16.86
C ASN A 152 7.89 3.91 -16.76
N GLU A 153 6.60 3.77 -16.49
CA GLU A 153 5.69 4.90 -16.30
C GLU A 153 6.12 5.79 -15.13
N ILE A 154 6.46 5.20 -13.98
CA ILE A 154 6.96 5.96 -12.82
C ILE A 154 8.28 6.65 -13.16
N ARG A 155 9.20 5.97 -13.83
CA ARG A 155 10.48 6.56 -14.26
C ARG A 155 10.29 7.77 -15.18
N ASP A 156 9.34 7.72 -16.08
CA ASP A 156 9.01 8.82 -16.97
C ASP A 156 8.41 10.01 -16.22
N ILE A 157 7.58 9.75 -15.20
CA ILE A 157 7.05 10.78 -14.30
C ILE A 157 8.19 11.45 -13.53
N ILE A 158 9.08 10.67 -12.92
CA ILE A 158 10.27 11.17 -12.20
C ILE A 158 11.12 12.05 -13.12
N SER A 159 11.40 11.60 -14.34
CA SER A 159 12.21 12.33 -15.31
C SER A 159 11.58 13.68 -15.71
N ARG A 160 10.25 13.72 -15.88
CA ARG A 160 9.54 14.97 -16.19
C ARG A 160 9.59 15.95 -15.03
N ILE A 161 9.27 15.49 -13.81
CA ILE A 161 9.30 16.35 -12.63
C ILE A 161 10.71 16.89 -12.39
N GLY A 162 11.73 16.04 -12.47
CA GLY A 162 13.12 16.44 -12.23
C GLY A 162 13.66 17.45 -13.23
N LYS A 163 13.19 17.45 -14.47
CA LYS A 163 13.54 18.45 -15.47
C LYS A 163 12.91 19.82 -15.19
N ASP A 164 11.67 19.81 -14.69
CA ASP A 164 10.92 21.04 -14.45
C ASP A 164 11.27 21.68 -13.10
N ASP A 165 11.39 20.87 -12.06
CA ASP A 165 11.68 21.34 -10.70
C ASP A 165 12.31 20.23 -9.85
N ILE A 166 13.62 20.27 -9.68
CA ILE A 166 14.37 19.29 -8.88
C ILE A 166 14.00 19.34 -7.38
N ARG A 167 13.60 20.50 -6.86
CA ARG A 167 13.19 20.62 -5.45
C ARG A 167 11.85 19.92 -5.23
N ALA A 168 10.92 20.11 -6.18
CA ALA A 168 9.64 19.38 -6.15
C ALA A 168 9.87 17.87 -6.24
N LEU A 169 10.79 17.40 -7.07
CA LEU A 169 11.13 15.98 -7.14
C LEU A 169 11.67 15.46 -5.79
N LEU A 170 12.61 16.15 -5.17
CA LEU A 170 13.19 15.75 -3.88
C LEU A 170 12.13 15.69 -2.78
N SER A 171 11.25 16.70 -2.72
CA SER A 171 10.12 16.70 -1.77
C SER A 171 9.16 15.53 -2.03
N TYR A 172 8.87 15.23 -3.29
CA TYR A 172 8.00 14.12 -3.64
C TYR A 172 8.60 12.76 -3.25
N LEU A 173 9.89 12.54 -3.54
CA LEU A 173 10.60 11.32 -3.15
C LEU A 173 10.62 11.15 -1.62
N TYR A 174 10.84 12.24 -0.89
CA TYR A 174 10.82 12.19 0.56
C TYR A 174 9.42 11.87 1.11
N MET A 175 8.37 12.46 0.53
CA MET A 175 6.98 12.14 0.88
C MET A 175 6.65 10.66 0.60
N ASP A 176 7.09 10.12 -0.52
CA ASP A 176 6.83 8.73 -0.88
C ASP A 176 7.54 7.77 0.08
N ALA A 177 8.82 8.02 0.38
CA ALA A 177 9.58 7.26 1.37
C ALA A 177 8.97 7.34 2.78
N LEU A 178 8.56 8.53 3.21
CA LEU A 178 7.91 8.74 4.51
C LEU A 178 6.57 8.02 4.61
N SER A 179 5.79 8.01 3.52
CA SER A 179 4.53 7.26 3.47
C SER A 179 4.75 5.76 3.65
N ALA A 180 5.81 5.20 3.03
CA ALA A 180 6.19 3.80 3.20
C ALA A 180 6.67 3.52 4.64
N GLU A 181 7.46 4.42 5.24
CA GLU A 181 7.89 4.33 6.65
C GLU A 181 6.69 4.29 7.60
N LEU A 182 5.72 5.18 7.40
CA LEU A 182 4.51 5.24 8.23
C LEU A 182 3.66 3.98 8.12
N LEU A 183 3.46 3.46 6.91
CA LEU A 183 2.75 2.20 6.71
C LEU A 183 3.47 1.02 7.36
N ASN A 184 4.79 0.94 7.25
CA ASN A 184 5.57 -0.11 7.87
C ASN A 184 5.56 -0.03 9.39
N SER A 185 5.54 1.15 9.97
CA SER A 185 5.45 1.34 11.43
C SER A 185 4.11 0.88 11.99
N ILE A 186 3.01 1.05 11.26
CA ILE A 186 1.70 0.51 11.63
C ILE A 186 1.71 -1.03 11.62
N ASN A 187 2.53 -1.64 10.75
CA ASN A 187 2.64 -3.09 10.65
C ASN A 187 3.49 -3.73 11.75
N ALA A 188 4.30 -2.95 12.48
CA ALA A 188 5.22 -3.46 13.50
C ALA A 188 4.58 -3.58 14.92
N HIS A 189 3.36 -3.11 15.08
CA HIS A 189 2.57 -3.17 16.32
C HIS A 189 1.30 -3.99 16.15
#